data_8f0b780ac3830fad3f03c7d89231a8e9
#
_entry.id   8f0b780ac3830fad3f03c7d89231a8e9
#
_cell.length_a   1.000
_cell.length_b   1.000
_cell.length_c   1.000
_cell.angle_alpha   90.00
_cell.angle_beta   90.00
_cell.angle_gamma   90.00
#
_symmetry.space_group_name_H-M   'P 1'
#
loop_
_entity.id
_entity.type
_entity.pdbx_description
1 polymer ?
#
loop_
_entity_poly.entity_id
_entity_poly.type
_entity_poly.pdbx_seq_one_letter_code
_entity_poly.pdbx_strand_id
1 'polypeptide(L)'
;MHRAYLKNLPAIDIVASGLHDSVGLYKRPRPEQMAACEWWMDIFGIADLKDRNFLQLSSGEQRLVLLARAFVKDPELLILDEPLHGLDLYNRQLVKDVIETFCRRKDKTMIMVTHYQEELPACITNFLFLEAELKSSFSKGTFRADGRRLVKR
;
A
#
# COMPACT_ATOMS: atom_id res chain seq x y z
N MET A 1 0.15 -13.61 -4.50
CA MET A 1 0.36 -13.58 -3.03
C MET A 1 -0.60 -14.59 -2.40
N HIS A 2 -0.10 -15.59 -1.68
CA HIS A 2 -0.94 -16.65 -1.12
C HIS A 2 -1.82 -16.11 0.01
N ARG A 3 -3.14 -15.99 -0.25
CA ARG A 3 -4.18 -15.62 0.74
C ARG A 3 -4.35 -16.63 1.90
N ALA A 4 -3.64 -17.77 1.84
CA ALA A 4 -3.77 -18.87 2.79
C ALA A 4 -3.36 -18.54 4.25
N TYR A 5 -2.66 -17.42 4.46
CA TYR A 5 -2.18 -17.03 5.79
C TYR A 5 -3.09 -16.03 6.52
N LEU A 6 -4.00 -15.39 5.81
CA LEU A 6 -4.99 -14.48 6.40
C LEU A 6 -6.18 -15.31 6.86
N LYS A 7 -5.99 -16.05 7.96
CA LYS A 7 -7.07 -16.79 8.61
C LYS A 7 -8.20 -15.82 8.97
N ASN A 8 -9.34 -16.35 9.28
CA ASN A 8 -10.58 -15.77 9.77
C ASN A 8 -10.36 -14.69 10.88
N LEU A 9 -9.64 -13.61 10.55
CA LEU A 9 -9.26 -12.56 11.48
C LEU A 9 -10.08 -11.29 11.21
N PRO A 10 -10.43 -10.53 12.25
CA PRO A 10 -10.98 -9.19 12.11
C PRO A 10 -10.03 -8.27 11.33
N ALA A 11 -10.58 -7.29 10.62
CA ALA A 11 -9.79 -6.34 9.83
C ALA A 11 -8.76 -5.59 10.69
N ILE A 12 -9.12 -5.22 11.92
CA ILE A 12 -8.21 -4.55 12.87
C ILE A 12 -6.98 -5.42 13.20
N ASP A 13 -7.14 -6.73 13.30
CA ASP A 13 -6.04 -7.65 13.59
C ASP A 13 -5.08 -7.79 12.40
N ILE A 14 -5.60 -7.67 11.18
CA ILE A 14 -4.78 -7.59 9.97
C ILE A 14 -3.93 -6.31 9.98
N VAL A 15 -4.53 -5.15 10.30
CA VAL A 15 -3.79 -3.89 10.42
C VAL A 15 -2.71 -4.00 11.50
N ALA A 16 -3.06 -4.50 12.69
CA ALA A 16 -2.16 -4.66 13.83
C ALA A 16 -0.99 -5.61 13.55
N SER A 17 -1.16 -6.59 12.66
CA SER A 17 -0.06 -7.48 12.24
C SER A 17 1.09 -6.73 11.56
N GLY A 18 0.83 -5.55 11.00
CA GLY A 18 1.83 -4.66 10.41
C GLY A 18 2.84 -4.11 11.41
N LEU A 19 2.46 -3.99 12.68
CA LEU A 19 3.34 -3.53 13.76
C LEU A 19 4.51 -4.48 14.04
N HIS A 20 4.35 -5.74 13.67
CA HIS A 20 5.31 -6.81 14.00
C HIS A 20 5.95 -7.46 12.76
N ASP A 21 5.75 -6.91 11.57
CA ASP A 21 6.20 -7.48 10.27
C ASP A 21 5.80 -8.95 10.10
N SER A 22 4.67 -9.34 10.69
CA SER A 22 4.20 -10.72 10.72
C SER A 22 2.92 -10.88 9.91
N VAL A 23 2.67 -12.13 9.46
CA VAL A 23 1.40 -12.51 8.86
C VAL A 23 0.53 -13.12 9.96
N GLY A 24 -0.16 -12.27 10.71
CA GLY A 24 -1.01 -12.63 11.83
C GLY A 24 -0.56 -12.06 13.17
N LEU A 25 -1.46 -12.06 14.13
CA LEU A 25 -1.21 -11.51 15.46
C LEU A 25 -0.61 -12.59 16.37
N TYR A 26 0.69 -12.48 16.63
CA TYR A 26 1.40 -13.34 17.58
C TYR A 26 1.42 -12.77 18.99
N LYS A 27 1.23 -11.46 19.13
CA LYS A 27 1.13 -10.76 20.42
C LYS A 27 -0.02 -9.75 20.36
N ARG A 28 -0.78 -9.63 21.43
CA ARG A 28 -1.78 -8.56 21.55
C ARG A 28 -1.08 -7.20 21.52
N PRO A 29 -1.47 -6.28 20.63
CA PRO A 29 -0.94 -4.92 20.64
C PRO A 29 -1.24 -4.22 21.97
N ARG A 30 -0.36 -3.31 22.36
CA ARG A 30 -0.62 -2.42 23.50
C ARG A 30 -1.75 -1.43 23.15
N PRO A 31 -2.42 -0.83 24.16
CA PRO A 31 -3.51 0.12 23.90
C PRO A 31 -3.14 1.24 22.91
N GLU A 32 -1.93 1.82 23.03
CA GLU A 32 -1.45 2.87 22.12
C GLU A 32 -1.26 2.37 20.68
N GLN A 33 -0.84 1.12 20.55
CA GLN A 33 -0.68 0.48 19.24
C GLN A 33 -2.05 0.18 18.60
N MET A 34 -3.04 -0.22 19.39
CA MET A 34 -4.41 -0.39 18.92
C MET A 34 -5.03 0.93 18.49
N ALA A 35 -4.83 2.00 19.26
CA ALA A 35 -5.28 3.34 18.88
C ALA A 35 -4.67 3.79 17.53
N ALA A 36 -3.39 3.49 17.28
CA ALA A 36 -2.76 3.76 15.99
C ALA A 36 -3.39 2.93 14.85
N CYS A 37 -3.76 1.67 15.09
CA CYS A 37 -4.46 0.86 14.11
C CYS A 37 -5.84 1.44 13.77
N GLU A 38 -6.62 1.82 14.79
CA GLU A 38 -7.93 2.42 14.62
C GLU A 38 -7.83 3.76 13.86
N TRP A 39 -6.84 4.58 14.19
CA TRP A 39 -6.58 5.85 13.52
C TRP A 39 -6.28 5.64 12.02
N TRP A 40 -5.44 4.66 11.66
CA TRP A 40 -5.18 4.37 10.26
C TRP A 40 -6.40 3.80 9.53
N MET A 41 -7.24 3.02 10.21
CA MET A 41 -8.51 2.57 9.64
C MET A 41 -9.48 3.74 9.39
N ASP A 42 -9.50 4.73 10.28
CA ASP A 42 -10.29 5.96 10.12
C ASP A 42 -9.78 6.79 8.93
N ILE A 43 -8.47 7.00 8.82
CA ILE A 43 -7.84 7.69 7.68
C ILE A 43 -8.22 7.08 6.33
N PHE A 44 -8.31 5.76 6.26
CA PHE A 44 -8.73 5.06 5.04
C PHE A 44 -10.25 4.88 4.92
N GLY A 45 -11.05 5.47 5.82
CA GLY A 45 -12.51 5.42 5.77
C GLY A 45 -13.11 4.03 5.98
N ILE A 46 -12.43 3.18 6.74
CA ILE A 46 -12.81 1.78 7.01
C ILE A 46 -12.93 1.45 8.50
N ALA A 47 -13.13 2.47 9.36
CA ALA A 47 -13.22 2.29 10.81
C ALA A 47 -14.40 1.38 11.23
N ASP A 48 -15.52 1.45 10.53
CA ASP A 48 -16.71 0.62 10.73
C ASP A 48 -16.51 -0.86 10.38
N LEU A 49 -15.43 -1.19 9.67
CA LEU A 49 -15.09 -2.55 9.27
C LEU A 49 -14.17 -3.26 10.27
N LYS A 50 -13.76 -2.61 11.35
CA LYS A 50 -12.69 -3.10 12.24
C LYS A 50 -12.91 -4.51 12.77
N ASP A 51 -14.15 -4.83 13.14
CA ASP A 51 -14.52 -6.11 13.72
C ASP A 51 -15.00 -7.14 12.67
N ARG A 52 -15.10 -6.73 11.40
CA ARG A 52 -15.53 -7.62 10.32
C ARG A 52 -14.40 -8.55 9.91
N ASN A 53 -14.78 -9.76 9.55
CA ASN A 53 -13.85 -10.73 9.01
C ASN A 53 -13.24 -10.23 7.70
N PHE A 54 -11.91 -10.13 7.66
CA PHE A 54 -11.17 -9.65 6.50
C PHE A 54 -11.51 -10.39 5.19
N LEU A 55 -11.71 -11.72 5.25
CA LEU A 55 -12.02 -12.53 4.07
C LEU A 55 -13.44 -12.30 3.52
N GLN A 56 -14.33 -11.69 4.31
CA GLN A 56 -15.68 -11.35 3.90
C GLN A 56 -15.81 -9.92 3.35
N LEU A 57 -14.74 -9.14 3.41
CA LEU A 57 -14.69 -7.80 2.85
C LEU A 57 -14.59 -7.86 1.33
N SER A 58 -15.10 -6.83 0.65
CA SER A 58 -14.89 -6.64 -0.79
C SER A 58 -13.40 -6.49 -1.11
N SER A 59 -13.02 -6.67 -2.36
CA SER A 59 -11.62 -6.54 -2.79
C SER A 59 -11.04 -5.14 -2.54
N GLY A 60 -11.85 -4.09 -2.69
CA GLY A 60 -11.48 -2.71 -2.40
C GLY A 60 -11.27 -2.49 -0.90
N GLU A 61 -12.22 -2.93 -0.06
CA GLU A 61 -12.09 -2.85 1.41
C GLU A 61 -10.86 -3.63 1.90
N GLN A 62 -10.63 -4.85 1.38
CA GLN A 62 -9.42 -5.61 1.70
C GLN A 62 -8.15 -4.85 1.32
N ARG A 63 -8.15 -4.14 0.20
CA ARG A 63 -7.02 -3.32 -0.25
C ARG A 63 -6.76 -2.17 0.73
N LEU A 64 -7.79 -1.46 1.17
CA LEU A 64 -7.67 -0.38 2.15
C LEU A 64 -7.15 -0.88 3.50
N VAL A 65 -7.62 -2.04 3.97
CA VAL A 65 -7.10 -2.70 5.19
C VAL A 65 -5.60 -3.02 5.04
N LEU A 66 -5.16 -3.55 3.89
CA LEU A 66 -3.75 -3.85 3.63
C LEU A 66 -2.89 -2.58 3.51
N LEU A 67 -3.45 -1.49 3.01
CA LEU A 67 -2.78 -0.19 3.02
C LEU A 67 -2.64 0.33 4.46
N ALA A 68 -3.70 0.34 5.25
CA ALA A 68 -3.62 0.71 6.67
C ALA A 68 -2.54 -0.10 7.40
N ARG A 69 -2.48 -1.41 7.14
CA ARG A 69 -1.42 -2.31 7.66
C ARG A 69 -0.01 -1.87 7.24
N ALA A 70 0.17 -1.38 6.02
CA ALA A 70 1.49 -0.95 5.54
C ALA A 70 1.95 0.36 6.20
N PHE A 71 1.02 1.24 6.54
CA PHE A 71 1.30 2.53 7.14
C PHE A 71 1.40 2.51 8.66
N VAL A 72 0.77 1.54 9.36
CA VAL A 72 0.60 1.55 10.83
C VAL A 72 1.91 1.60 11.61
N LYS A 73 3.01 1.07 11.04
CA LYS A 73 4.34 1.08 11.66
C LYS A 73 5.10 2.37 11.40
N ASP A 74 4.55 3.29 10.61
CA ASP A 74 5.21 4.51 10.16
C ASP A 74 6.61 4.26 9.54
N PRO A 75 6.73 3.40 8.52
CA PRO A 75 8.02 2.95 7.99
C PRO A 75 8.82 4.10 7.38
N GLU A 76 10.16 4.03 7.43
CA GLU A 76 11.04 4.95 6.70
C GLU A 76 11.03 4.66 5.19
N LEU A 77 10.89 3.40 4.81
CA LEU A 77 10.76 2.94 3.42
C LEU A 77 9.42 2.22 3.24
N LEU A 78 8.58 2.76 2.35
CA LEU A 78 7.30 2.17 1.97
C LEU A 78 7.37 1.66 0.53
N ILE A 79 7.04 0.40 0.30
CA ILE A 79 6.96 -0.22 -1.04
C ILE A 79 5.52 -0.59 -1.31
N LEU A 80 4.94 -0.01 -2.36
CA LEU A 80 3.57 -0.23 -2.78
C LEU A 80 3.53 -0.83 -4.19
N ASP A 81 2.89 -1.99 -4.32
CA ASP A 81 2.69 -2.68 -5.58
C ASP A 81 1.22 -2.59 -5.99
N GLU A 82 0.95 -1.86 -7.09
CA GLU A 82 -0.40 -1.59 -7.61
C GLU A 82 -1.39 -1.12 -6.52
N PRO A 83 -1.06 -0.09 -5.71
CA PRO A 83 -1.86 0.25 -4.52
C PRO A 83 -3.28 0.70 -4.83
N LEU A 84 -3.53 1.24 -6.03
CA LEU A 84 -4.81 1.79 -6.44
C LEU A 84 -5.67 0.80 -7.23
N HIS A 85 -5.12 -0.38 -7.56
CA HIS A 85 -5.84 -1.37 -8.35
C HIS A 85 -7.10 -1.89 -7.62
N GLY A 86 -8.25 -1.88 -8.31
CA GLY A 86 -9.52 -2.36 -7.78
C GLY A 86 -10.24 -1.40 -6.83
N LEU A 87 -9.73 -0.18 -6.65
CA LEU A 87 -10.41 0.88 -5.91
C LEU A 87 -11.31 1.71 -6.86
N ASP A 88 -12.44 2.20 -6.33
CA ASP A 88 -13.25 3.22 -6.98
C ASP A 88 -12.56 4.59 -6.99
N LEU A 89 -13.14 5.56 -7.70
CA LEU A 89 -12.55 6.89 -7.88
C LEU A 89 -12.32 7.63 -6.56
N TYR A 90 -13.26 7.52 -5.61
CA TYR A 90 -13.15 8.18 -4.31
C TYR A 90 -11.98 7.60 -3.51
N ASN A 91 -11.94 6.29 -3.38
CA ASN A 91 -10.88 5.60 -2.64
C ASN A 91 -9.51 5.74 -3.30
N ARG A 92 -9.44 5.79 -4.65
CA ARG A 92 -8.18 6.11 -5.35
C ARG A 92 -7.65 7.48 -4.98
N GLN A 93 -8.51 8.50 -4.94
CA GLN A 93 -8.10 9.85 -4.57
C GLN A 93 -7.66 9.90 -3.11
N LEU A 94 -8.41 9.30 -2.20
CA LEU A 94 -8.06 9.20 -0.79
C LEU A 94 -6.66 8.58 -0.59
N VAL A 95 -6.39 7.45 -1.24
CA VAL A 95 -5.08 6.78 -1.14
C VAL A 95 -3.96 7.65 -1.71
N LYS A 96 -4.19 8.35 -2.84
CA LYS A 96 -3.22 9.32 -3.39
C LYS A 96 -2.89 10.43 -2.39
N ASP A 97 -3.89 11.01 -1.74
CA ASP A 97 -3.72 12.10 -0.77
C ASP A 97 -2.92 11.62 0.46
N VAL A 98 -3.19 10.40 0.93
CA VAL A 98 -2.43 9.77 2.01
C VAL A 98 -0.96 9.56 1.60
N ILE A 99 -0.72 9.03 0.40
CA ILE A 99 0.63 8.83 -0.14
C ILE A 99 1.37 10.17 -0.25
N GLU A 100 0.73 11.21 -0.79
CA GLU A 100 1.34 12.53 -0.91
C GLU A 100 1.69 13.14 0.45
N THR A 101 0.82 12.95 1.45
CA THR A 101 1.09 13.38 2.82
C THR A 101 2.28 12.66 3.42
N PHE A 102 2.37 11.35 3.21
CA PHE A 102 3.52 10.55 3.62
C PHE A 102 4.83 11.04 2.96
N CYS A 103 4.82 11.28 1.65
CA CYS A 103 5.99 11.70 0.88
C CYS A 103 6.48 13.13 1.21
N ARG A 104 5.64 13.99 1.80
CA ARG A 104 6.05 15.33 2.25
C ARG A 104 7.02 15.29 3.43
N ARG A 105 7.07 14.19 4.15
CA ARG A 105 7.98 14.00 5.28
C ARG A 105 9.38 13.70 4.76
N LYS A 106 10.38 14.44 5.26
CA LYS A 106 11.78 14.34 4.79
C LYS A 106 12.48 13.03 5.16
N ASP A 107 11.96 12.35 6.18
CA ASP A 107 12.47 11.09 6.70
C ASP A 107 11.87 9.86 6.00
N LYS A 108 11.04 10.06 4.95
CA LYS A 108 10.33 8.99 4.27
C LYS A 108 10.80 8.80 2.83
N THR A 109 10.86 7.54 2.44
CA THR A 109 11.11 7.11 1.06
C THR A 109 9.99 6.20 0.61
N MET A 110 9.54 6.35 -0.63
CA MET A 110 8.52 5.48 -1.21
C MET A 110 8.96 4.93 -2.56
N ILE A 111 8.67 3.66 -2.79
CA ILE A 111 8.73 3.01 -4.09
C ILE A 111 7.31 2.57 -4.46
N MET A 112 6.82 3.04 -5.59
CA MET A 112 5.51 2.65 -6.10
C MET A 112 5.66 1.98 -7.46
N VAL A 113 5.05 0.79 -7.59
CA VAL A 113 4.93 0.08 -8.86
C VAL A 113 3.50 0.26 -9.37
N THR A 114 3.35 0.70 -10.61
CA THR A 114 2.06 0.78 -11.31
C THR A 114 2.25 0.70 -12.82
N HIS A 115 1.24 0.19 -13.52
CA HIS A 115 1.16 0.19 -14.98
C HIS A 115 0.44 1.42 -15.53
N TYR A 116 -0.16 2.27 -14.67
CA TYR A 116 -0.99 3.39 -15.07
C TYR A 116 -0.35 4.72 -14.67
N GLN A 117 -0.02 5.56 -15.67
CA GLN A 117 0.59 6.87 -15.43
C GLN A 117 -0.32 7.84 -14.66
N GLU A 118 -1.64 7.75 -14.89
CA GLU A 118 -2.64 8.56 -14.19
C GLU A 118 -2.78 8.22 -12.69
N GLU A 119 -2.27 7.08 -12.29
CA GLU A 119 -2.26 6.68 -10.88
C GLU A 119 -1.11 7.28 -10.08
N LEU A 120 -0.09 7.82 -10.75
CA LEU A 120 1.09 8.36 -10.08
C LEU A 120 0.74 9.61 -9.26
N PRO A 121 1.03 9.61 -7.94
CA PRO A 121 0.91 10.80 -7.11
C PRO A 121 1.89 11.90 -7.55
N ALA A 122 1.56 13.16 -7.27
CA ALA A 122 2.38 14.30 -7.65
C ALA A 122 3.75 14.34 -6.93
N CYS A 123 3.88 13.64 -5.81
CA CYS A 123 5.12 13.55 -5.03
C CYS A 123 6.21 12.67 -5.66
N ILE A 124 5.92 11.90 -6.71
CA ILE A 124 6.92 11.06 -7.39
C ILE A 124 7.99 11.94 -8.06
N THR A 125 9.25 11.72 -7.71
CA THR A 125 10.40 12.51 -8.19
C THR A 125 11.22 11.78 -9.24
N ASN A 126 11.28 10.46 -9.18
CA ASN A 126 12.09 9.62 -10.05
C ASN A 126 11.28 8.48 -10.65
N PHE A 127 11.61 8.07 -11.86
CA PHE A 127 10.94 7.00 -12.57
C PHE A 127 11.95 5.96 -13.02
N LEU A 128 11.57 4.68 -12.87
CA LEU A 128 12.28 3.55 -13.43
C LEU A 128 11.35 2.81 -14.39
N PHE A 129 11.69 2.77 -15.67
CA PHE A 129 10.97 1.99 -16.66
C PHE A 129 11.63 0.63 -16.85
N LEU A 130 10.82 -0.42 -16.78
CA LEU A 130 11.21 -1.78 -17.05
C LEU A 130 10.73 -2.15 -18.45
N GLU A 131 11.65 -2.21 -19.42
CA GLU A 131 11.36 -2.69 -20.77
C GLU A 131 11.76 -4.17 -20.89
N ALA A 132 10.80 -5.04 -21.21
CA ALA A 132 11.11 -6.42 -21.58
C ALA A 132 11.42 -6.47 -23.08
N GLU A 133 12.68 -6.61 -23.47
CA GLU A 133 12.99 -7.03 -24.85
C GLU A 133 12.62 -8.51 -25.02
N LEU A 134 11.55 -8.76 -25.78
CA LEU A 134 11.20 -10.10 -26.29
C LEU A 134 12.22 -10.53 -27.34
N LYS A 135 13.42 -10.94 -26.92
CA LYS A 135 14.30 -11.75 -27.75
C LYS A 135 14.22 -13.19 -27.26
N SER A 136 13.88 -14.08 -28.15
CA SER A 136 13.84 -15.53 -27.98
C SER A 136 15.08 -16.00 -27.22
N SER A 137 14.84 -16.74 -26.12
CA SER A 137 15.80 -17.32 -25.19
C SER A 137 16.47 -16.36 -24.20
N PHE A 138 15.92 -16.33 -22.97
CA PHE A 138 16.37 -15.62 -21.79
C PHE A 138 16.32 -14.09 -21.83
N SER A 139 15.20 -13.54 -21.36
CA SER A 139 15.02 -12.10 -21.20
C SER A 139 15.91 -11.53 -20.09
N LYS A 140 17.00 -10.87 -20.46
CA LYS A 140 17.63 -9.88 -19.59
C LYS A 140 16.82 -8.59 -19.71
N GLY A 141 16.06 -8.23 -18.65
CA GLY A 141 15.40 -6.93 -18.58
C GLY A 141 16.45 -5.82 -18.60
N THR A 142 16.28 -4.85 -19.46
CA THR A 142 17.09 -3.63 -19.47
C THR A 142 16.43 -2.61 -18.56
N PHE A 143 17.17 -2.10 -17.58
CA PHE A 143 16.71 -1.05 -16.67
C PHE A 143 17.14 0.30 -17.24
N ARG A 144 16.18 1.19 -17.50
CA ARG A 144 16.48 2.61 -17.75
C ARG A 144 16.02 3.43 -16.56
N ALA A 145 16.96 4.03 -15.85
CA ALA A 145 16.68 5.10 -14.90
C ALA A 145 16.67 6.42 -15.67
N ASP A 146 15.50 7.01 -15.90
CA ASP A 146 15.40 8.36 -16.44
C ASP A 146 15.06 9.31 -15.30
N GLY A 147 16.04 10.11 -14.87
CA GLY A 147 15.91 11.13 -13.83
C GLY A 147 15.09 12.36 -14.26
N ARG A 148 14.33 12.27 -15.35
CA ARG A 148 13.48 13.35 -15.83
C ARG A 148 12.06 13.17 -15.37
N ARG A 149 11.54 14.19 -14.72
CA ARG A 149 10.12 14.40 -14.45
C ARG A 149 9.34 14.15 -15.75
N LEU A 150 8.35 13.24 -15.74
CA LEU A 150 7.43 13.08 -16.85
C LEU A 150 6.73 14.44 -17.08
N VAL A 151 7.13 15.13 -18.13
CA VAL A 151 6.37 16.27 -18.64
C VAL A 151 5.19 15.66 -19.40
N LYS A 152 3.96 15.93 -18.95
CA LYS A 152 2.76 15.63 -19.72
C LYS A 152 2.92 16.19 -21.13
N ARG A 153 2.92 15.33 -22.12
CA ARG A 153 2.62 15.70 -23.50
C ARG A 153 1.13 15.70 -23.70
#